data_356e225a6a1d0bb0515ba412a71a1fad
#
_entry.id   356e225a6a1d0bb0515ba412a71a1fad
#
_cell.length_a   1.000
_cell.length_b   1.000
_cell.length_c   1.000
_cell.angle_alpha   90.00
_cell.angle_beta   90.00
_cell.angle_gamma   90.00
#
_symmetry.space_group_name_H-M   'P 1'
#
loop_
_entity.id
_entity.type
_entity.pdbx_description
1 polymer ?
#
loop_
_entity_poly.entity_id
_entity_poly.type
_entity_poly.pdbx_seq_one_letter_code
_entity_poly.pdbx_strand_id
1 'polypeptide(L)'
;MTDEPVQSSQPSQTLQISYSPCPNDTFVFDALAHGRVPGAPALDVTFADIDITNGMAERGESDVLKVSYAVLPYVLDAYALLPCGGALGRGCGPLVLTREAGADLTGRTVAVPSEKSTAYLLFRLWAADTIPGGVGEIVVMPFHEIMPAVRDGKVDAGLVIHEARFTYQNYGLHKLADMGEHWENTTGLPIPLGAIIAKRSLGTEALTLLADSIRTSVHAAWDEPEVSRPYVMAHAQEMDPAVADQHIGLYVNEFTAGLGEDGYAAVRGLLTRAAAEGLVPPLGPDALDFP
;
A
#
# COMPACT_ATOMS: atom_id res chain seq x y z
N MET A 1 39.63 35.74 21.09
CA MET A 1 39.40 34.41 20.48
C MET A 1 38.44 33.70 21.39
N THR A 2 37.16 33.75 21.07
CA THR A 2 36.11 33.08 21.80
C THR A 2 35.84 31.76 21.04
N ASP A 3 36.25 30.64 21.67
CA ASP A 3 35.87 29.30 21.22
C ASP A 3 34.33 29.15 21.32
N GLU A 4 33.66 29.11 20.19
CA GLU A 4 32.28 28.61 20.12
C GLU A 4 32.31 27.09 20.32
N PRO A 5 31.47 26.56 21.22
CA PRO A 5 31.38 25.11 21.38
C PRO A 5 30.79 24.49 20.12
N VAL A 6 31.54 23.58 19.51
CA VAL A 6 31.07 22.66 18.47
C VAL A 6 29.88 21.92 19.04
N GLN A 7 28.68 22.21 18.54
CA GLN A 7 27.48 21.41 18.85
C GLN A 7 27.77 19.97 18.45
N SER A 8 27.88 19.11 19.43
CA SER A 8 27.92 17.67 19.22
C SER A 8 26.60 17.25 18.62
N SER A 9 26.59 16.90 17.33
CA SER A 9 25.48 16.22 16.69
C SER A 9 25.20 14.94 17.48
N GLN A 10 24.05 14.84 18.12
CA GLN A 10 23.59 13.57 18.66
C GLN A 10 23.56 12.55 17.51
N PRO A 11 23.96 11.30 17.74
CA PRO A 11 23.84 10.28 16.71
C PRO A 11 22.37 10.21 16.29
N SER A 12 22.11 10.38 15.00
CA SER A 12 20.76 10.25 14.44
C SER A 12 20.23 8.87 14.80
N GLN A 13 19.09 8.83 15.49
CA GLN A 13 18.42 7.59 15.87
C GLN A 13 18.16 6.78 14.61
N THR A 14 18.58 5.51 14.58
CA THR A 14 18.21 4.58 13.52
C THR A 14 16.75 4.20 13.70
N LEU A 15 15.91 4.42 12.68
CA LEU A 15 14.50 4.07 12.70
C LEU A 15 14.27 2.69 12.10
N GLN A 16 13.45 1.89 12.77
CA GLN A 16 12.97 0.61 12.23
C GLN A 16 11.88 0.88 11.21
N ILE A 17 12.07 0.44 9.97
CA ILE A 17 11.08 0.56 8.91
C ILE A 17 10.74 -0.81 8.33
N SER A 18 9.44 -1.05 8.08
CA SER A 18 8.99 -2.28 7.42
C SER A 18 8.08 -1.96 6.23
N TYR A 19 8.41 -2.53 5.08
CA TYR A 19 7.65 -2.43 3.84
C TYR A 19 7.80 -3.70 3.00
N SER A 20 6.98 -3.85 1.95
CA SER A 20 7.03 -5.04 1.11
C SER A 20 8.25 -5.05 0.19
N PRO A 21 8.73 -6.23 -0.25
CA PRO A 21 9.79 -6.33 -1.25
C PRO A 21 9.32 -5.96 -2.66
N CYS A 22 8.08 -5.49 -2.81
CA CYS A 22 7.50 -5.13 -4.11
C CYS A 22 8.27 -4.01 -4.82
N PRO A 23 8.31 -4.01 -6.17
CA PRO A 23 9.08 -3.05 -6.95
C PRO A 23 8.80 -1.58 -6.64
N ASN A 24 7.54 -1.21 -6.36
CA ASN A 24 7.19 0.17 -6.03
C ASN A 24 7.79 0.63 -4.69
N ASP A 25 7.80 -0.23 -3.66
CA ASP A 25 8.32 0.13 -2.34
C ASP A 25 9.85 0.16 -2.35
N THR A 26 10.49 -0.85 -2.92
CA THR A 26 11.95 -0.88 -3.06
C THR A 26 12.46 0.28 -3.92
N PHE A 27 11.74 0.69 -4.97
CA PHE A 27 12.07 1.85 -5.78
C PHE A 27 11.98 3.16 -4.97
N VAL A 28 10.90 3.36 -4.21
CA VAL A 28 10.67 4.55 -3.40
C VAL A 28 11.71 4.71 -2.29
N PHE A 29 12.06 3.62 -1.62
CA PHE A 29 12.91 3.65 -0.44
C PHE A 29 14.39 3.40 -0.70
N ASP A 30 14.81 3.11 -1.94
CA ASP A 30 16.20 2.77 -2.28
C ASP A 30 17.22 3.82 -1.80
N ALA A 31 17.01 5.10 -2.12
CA ALA A 31 17.96 6.14 -1.71
C ALA A 31 18.06 6.29 -0.19
N LEU A 32 16.95 6.12 0.53
CA LEU A 32 16.91 6.15 1.99
C LEU A 32 17.58 4.91 2.60
N ALA A 33 17.24 3.71 2.12
CA ALA A 33 17.79 2.45 2.61
C ALA A 33 19.32 2.39 2.48
N HIS A 34 19.88 3.12 1.49
CA HIS A 34 21.33 3.19 1.27
C HIS A 34 21.98 4.49 1.77
N GLY A 35 21.27 5.30 2.59
CA GLY A 35 21.83 6.52 3.17
C GLY A 35 22.23 7.60 2.16
N ARG A 36 21.59 7.62 0.98
CA ARG A 36 21.90 8.58 -0.11
C ARG A 36 21.06 9.85 -0.04
N VAL A 37 20.19 9.99 0.95
CA VAL A 37 19.42 11.21 1.20
C VAL A 37 20.12 12.03 2.30
N PRO A 38 20.71 13.19 1.99
CA PRO A 38 21.44 13.99 2.97
C PRO A 38 20.55 14.44 4.12
N GLY A 39 21.03 14.27 5.36
CA GLY A 39 20.31 14.68 6.57
C GLY A 39 19.16 13.77 6.99
N ALA A 40 18.84 12.74 6.21
CA ALA A 40 17.82 11.76 6.57
C ALA A 40 18.23 10.91 7.78
N PRO A 41 17.26 10.41 8.56
CA PRO A 41 17.54 9.40 9.59
C PRO A 41 18.06 8.12 8.94
N ALA A 42 18.95 7.40 9.65
CA ALA A 42 19.32 6.05 9.24
C ALA A 42 18.12 5.10 9.39
N LEU A 43 17.97 4.18 8.43
CA LEU A 43 16.90 3.21 8.44
C LEU A 43 17.45 1.79 8.62
N ASP A 44 16.80 1.00 9.48
CA ASP A 44 16.96 -0.45 9.56
C ASP A 44 15.73 -1.10 8.91
N VAL A 45 15.93 -1.70 7.73
CA VAL A 45 14.85 -2.15 6.85
C VAL A 45 14.52 -3.61 7.11
N THR A 46 13.24 -3.88 7.33
CA THR A 46 12.67 -5.23 7.37
C THR A 46 11.67 -5.39 6.22
N PHE A 47 11.86 -6.41 5.39
CA PHE A 47 10.89 -6.76 4.35
C PHE A 47 9.79 -7.65 4.91
N ALA A 48 8.55 -7.23 4.71
CA ALA A 48 7.37 -8.02 5.09
C ALA A 48 6.18 -7.64 4.21
N ASP A 49 5.39 -8.63 3.82
CA ASP A 49 4.17 -8.40 3.04
C ASP A 49 3.14 -7.58 3.80
N ILE A 50 2.22 -6.95 3.08
CA ILE A 50 1.29 -5.96 3.62
C ILE A 50 0.37 -6.51 4.73
N ASP A 51 0.03 -7.78 4.70
CA ASP A 51 -0.74 -8.44 5.76
C ASP A 51 0.04 -8.54 7.06
N ILE A 52 1.35 -8.82 6.98
CA ILE A 52 2.28 -8.86 8.14
C ILE A 52 2.47 -7.46 8.70
N THR A 53 2.75 -6.45 7.86
CA THR A 53 2.96 -5.07 8.31
C THR A 53 1.70 -4.44 8.89
N ASN A 54 0.50 -4.79 8.38
CA ASN A 54 -0.76 -4.43 9.01
C ASN A 54 -0.86 -4.95 10.45
N GLY A 55 -0.49 -6.22 10.68
CA GLY A 55 -0.45 -6.81 12.02
C GLY A 55 0.63 -6.17 12.92
N MET A 56 1.79 -5.81 12.37
CA MET A 56 2.85 -5.10 13.11
C MET A 56 2.35 -3.73 13.59
N ALA A 57 1.62 -2.98 12.74
CA ALA A 57 1.03 -1.70 13.11
C ALA A 57 0.05 -1.82 14.29
N GLU A 58 -0.83 -2.81 14.28
CA GLU A 58 -1.78 -3.06 15.36
C GLU A 58 -1.09 -3.42 16.69
N ARG A 59 0.06 -4.09 16.63
CA ARG A 59 0.87 -4.42 17.83
C ARG A 59 1.83 -3.31 18.27
N GLY A 60 1.89 -2.19 17.51
CA GLY A 60 2.81 -1.08 17.80
C GLY A 60 4.28 -1.42 17.52
N GLU A 61 4.56 -2.43 16.71
CA GLU A 61 5.91 -2.82 16.28
C GLU A 61 6.40 -1.86 15.20
N SER A 62 7.75 -1.73 15.04
CA SER A 62 8.41 -0.85 14.08
C SER A 62 8.04 0.65 14.23
N ASP A 63 8.96 1.53 13.87
CA ASP A 63 8.74 2.98 13.97
C ASP A 63 8.01 3.53 12.75
N VAL A 64 8.28 2.94 11.59
CA VAL A 64 7.71 3.32 10.29
C VAL A 64 7.21 2.07 9.59
N LEU A 65 6.02 2.13 9.01
CA LEU A 65 5.39 0.98 8.37
C LEU A 65 4.69 1.37 7.06
N LYS A 66 4.81 0.51 6.05
CA LYS A 66 3.88 0.48 4.93
C LYS A 66 2.70 -0.37 5.32
N VAL A 67 1.49 0.19 5.28
CA VAL A 67 0.25 -0.50 5.67
C VAL A 67 -0.86 -0.26 4.66
N SER A 68 -1.90 -1.09 4.71
CA SER A 68 -3.15 -0.83 3.98
C SER A 68 -3.87 0.40 4.54
N TYR A 69 -4.46 1.25 3.70
CA TYR A 69 -5.32 2.35 4.18
C TYR A 69 -6.47 1.83 5.05
N ALA A 70 -6.95 0.62 4.82
CA ALA A 70 -8.00 -0.02 5.62
C ALA A 70 -7.64 -0.21 7.10
N VAL A 71 -6.35 -0.23 7.45
CA VAL A 71 -5.86 -0.41 8.83
C VAL A 71 -5.83 0.91 9.61
N LEU A 72 -5.80 2.06 8.92
CA LEU A 72 -5.67 3.37 9.57
C LEU A 72 -6.64 3.58 10.74
N PRO A 73 -7.94 3.26 10.63
CA PRO A 73 -8.89 3.48 11.73
C PRO A 73 -8.55 2.76 13.05
N TYR A 74 -7.67 1.77 12.99
CA TYR A 74 -7.27 0.97 14.15
C TYR A 74 -5.93 1.40 14.76
N VAL A 75 -5.14 2.22 14.04
CA VAL A 75 -3.76 2.50 14.44
C VAL A 75 -3.43 4.00 14.57
N LEU A 76 -4.30 4.91 14.13
CA LEU A 76 -4.02 6.35 14.09
C LEU A 76 -3.88 7.00 15.47
N ASP A 77 -4.27 6.33 16.54
CA ASP A 77 -3.97 6.79 17.91
C ASP A 77 -2.47 6.74 18.22
N ALA A 78 -1.79 5.71 17.72
CA ALA A 78 -0.36 5.48 17.93
C ALA A 78 0.53 5.99 16.78
N TYR A 79 0.00 6.01 15.56
CA TYR A 79 0.73 6.36 14.35
C TYR A 79 0.13 7.60 13.67
N ALA A 80 0.98 8.36 12.98
CA ALA A 80 0.57 9.41 12.05
C ALA A 80 0.63 8.88 10.61
N LEU A 81 -0.36 9.24 9.79
CA LEU A 81 -0.28 9.06 8.34
C LEU A 81 0.76 10.02 7.78
N LEU A 82 1.80 9.52 7.11
CA LEU A 82 2.72 10.38 6.37
C LEU A 82 2.10 10.80 5.03
N PRO A 83 2.31 12.06 4.63
CA PRO A 83 1.69 12.62 3.43
C PRO A 83 2.38 12.20 2.12
N CYS A 84 3.18 11.14 2.14
CA CYS A 84 3.99 10.68 1.00
C CYS A 84 4.42 9.21 1.16
N GLY A 85 5.05 8.65 0.11
CA GLY A 85 5.60 7.29 0.10
C GLY A 85 4.57 6.18 -0.10
N GLY A 86 3.27 6.52 -0.08
CA GLY A 86 2.19 5.55 -0.24
C GLY A 86 1.93 5.17 -1.70
N ALA A 87 1.07 4.16 -1.88
CA ALA A 87 0.49 3.76 -3.16
C ALA A 87 -0.96 4.23 -3.24
N LEU A 88 -1.22 5.19 -4.10
CA LEU A 88 -2.52 5.78 -4.40
C LEU A 88 -2.46 6.26 -5.84
N GLY A 89 -3.53 6.10 -6.61
CA GLY A 89 -3.49 6.49 -8.01
C GLY A 89 -4.77 6.21 -8.76
N ARG A 90 -4.67 6.13 -10.09
CA ARG A 90 -5.77 5.80 -10.99
C ARG A 90 -5.40 4.58 -11.84
N GLY A 91 -6.41 3.77 -12.16
CA GLY A 91 -6.20 2.57 -12.98
C GLY A 91 -5.37 1.46 -12.30
N CYS A 92 -5.13 1.52 -11.00
CA CYS A 92 -4.21 0.66 -10.27
C CYS A 92 -4.89 -0.24 -9.21
N GLY A 93 -6.20 -0.49 -9.36
CA GLY A 93 -6.98 -1.25 -8.38
C GLY A 93 -6.69 -2.75 -8.36
N PRO A 94 -7.04 -3.42 -7.26
CA PRO A 94 -7.12 -4.88 -7.19
C PRO A 94 -8.08 -5.44 -8.24
N LEU A 95 -7.81 -6.67 -8.70
CA LEU A 95 -8.68 -7.36 -9.65
C LEU A 95 -9.41 -8.53 -9.02
N VAL A 96 -10.66 -8.72 -9.40
CA VAL A 96 -11.39 -9.98 -9.16
C VAL A 96 -11.24 -10.85 -10.41
N LEU A 97 -10.65 -12.02 -10.22
CA LEU A 97 -10.35 -12.98 -11.30
C LEU A 97 -11.20 -14.23 -11.17
N THR A 98 -11.60 -14.77 -12.31
CA THR A 98 -12.40 -16.02 -12.43
C THR A 98 -11.87 -16.89 -13.56
N ARG A 99 -12.27 -18.18 -13.57
CA ARG A 99 -11.95 -19.09 -14.68
C ARG A 99 -12.74 -18.76 -15.95
N GLU A 100 -13.94 -18.26 -15.79
CA GLU A 100 -14.85 -17.97 -16.91
C GLU A 100 -15.17 -16.47 -16.93
N ALA A 101 -15.21 -15.88 -18.10
CA ALA A 101 -15.60 -14.49 -18.26
C ALA A 101 -17.07 -14.31 -17.87
N GLY A 102 -17.34 -13.24 -17.07
CA GLY A 102 -18.72 -12.91 -16.67
C GLY A 102 -19.35 -13.88 -15.66
N ALA A 103 -18.54 -14.62 -14.90
CA ALA A 103 -19.04 -15.54 -13.87
C ALA A 103 -19.88 -14.80 -12.81
N ASP A 104 -20.96 -15.42 -12.36
CA ASP A 104 -21.76 -14.96 -11.22
C ASP A 104 -21.13 -15.42 -9.91
N LEU A 105 -20.88 -14.47 -9.01
CA LEU A 105 -20.28 -14.73 -7.69
C LEU A 105 -21.31 -14.91 -6.56
N THR A 106 -22.61 -14.88 -6.84
CA THR A 106 -23.65 -15.07 -5.81
C THR A 106 -23.47 -16.42 -5.10
N GLY A 107 -23.21 -16.38 -3.80
CA GLY A 107 -22.97 -17.57 -2.97
C GLY A 107 -21.68 -18.34 -3.28
N ARG A 108 -20.75 -17.78 -4.06
CA ARG A 108 -19.50 -18.41 -4.48
C ARG A 108 -18.35 -18.15 -3.51
N THR A 109 -17.38 -19.06 -3.50
CA THR A 109 -16.17 -18.96 -2.68
C THR A 109 -15.15 -18.03 -3.32
N VAL A 110 -14.67 -17.05 -2.57
CA VAL A 110 -13.69 -16.06 -3.04
C VAL A 110 -12.43 -16.10 -2.18
N ALA A 111 -11.28 -16.29 -2.83
CA ALA A 111 -9.97 -16.18 -2.16
C ALA A 111 -9.52 -14.71 -2.07
N VAL A 112 -8.99 -14.33 -0.91
CA VAL A 112 -8.45 -13.00 -0.66
C VAL A 112 -7.10 -13.08 0.04
N PRO A 113 -6.17 -12.10 -0.15
CA PRO A 113 -4.85 -12.16 0.49
C PRO A 113 -4.90 -11.82 1.97
N SER A 114 -5.86 -10.99 2.40
CA SER A 114 -6.02 -10.57 3.79
C SER A 114 -7.37 -9.88 3.99
N GLU A 115 -8.02 -10.14 5.11
CA GLU A 115 -9.27 -9.45 5.49
C GLU A 115 -9.04 -8.01 5.95
N LYS A 116 -7.81 -7.63 6.27
CA LYS A 116 -7.42 -6.28 6.71
C LYS A 116 -6.82 -5.42 5.58
N SER A 117 -6.77 -5.95 4.35
CA SER A 117 -6.23 -5.21 3.22
C SER A 117 -7.23 -4.18 2.67
N THR A 118 -6.71 -3.10 2.10
CA THR A 118 -7.55 -2.15 1.34
C THR A 118 -8.19 -2.84 0.14
N ALA A 119 -7.52 -3.82 -0.45
CA ALA A 119 -8.08 -4.64 -1.54
C ALA A 119 -9.38 -5.33 -1.12
N TYR A 120 -9.38 -5.97 0.05
CA TYR A 120 -10.57 -6.64 0.57
C TYR A 120 -11.67 -5.64 0.97
N LEU A 121 -11.31 -4.50 1.56
CA LEU A 121 -12.26 -3.45 1.87
C LEU A 121 -13.00 -2.94 0.61
N LEU A 122 -12.25 -2.67 -0.47
CA LEU A 122 -12.79 -2.27 -1.76
C LEU A 122 -13.67 -3.37 -2.39
N PHE A 123 -13.23 -4.62 -2.30
CA PHE A 123 -14.02 -5.78 -2.74
C PHE A 123 -15.34 -5.87 -2.00
N ARG A 124 -15.38 -5.67 -0.69
CA ARG A 124 -16.63 -5.69 0.11
C ARG A 124 -17.58 -4.58 -0.33
N LEU A 125 -17.07 -3.36 -0.56
CA LEU A 125 -17.88 -2.25 -1.06
C LEU A 125 -18.44 -2.57 -2.45
N TRP A 126 -17.60 -3.07 -3.37
CA TRP A 126 -18.03 -3.49 -4.70
C TRP A 126 -19.06 -4.61 -4.66
N ALA A 127 -18.83 -5.63 -3.85
CA ALA A 127 -19.75 -6.77 -3.75
C ALA A 127 -21.12 -6.38 -3.20
N ALA A 128 -21.17 -5.46 -2.23
CA ALA A 128 -22.42 -4.90 -1.70
C ALA A 128 -23.23 -4.17 -2.79
N ASP A 129 -22.54 -3.43 -3.67
CA ASP A 129 -23.19 -2.69 -4.76
C ASP A 129 -23.63 -3.59 -5.92
N THR A 130 -22.95 -4.73 -6.18
CA THR A 130 -23.03 -5.41 -7.47
C THR A 130 -23.47 -6.88 -7.39
N ILE A 131 -23.39 -7.53 -6.23
CA ILE A 131 -23.73 -8.94 -6.06
C ILE A 131 -24.98 -9.09 -5.17
N PRO A 132 -26.18 -9.17 -5.73
CA PRO A 132 -27.40 -9.40 -4.95
C PRO A 132 -27.31 -10.74 -4.19
N GLY A 133 -27.48 -10.69 -2.86
CA GLY A 133 -27.36 -11.87 -2.01
C GLY A 133 -25.94 -12.16 -1.51
N GLY A 134 -24.94 -11.38 -1.96
CA GLY A 134 -23.54 -11.46 -1.51
C GLY A 134 -22.78 -12.65 -2.09
N VAL A 135 -21.48 -12.67 -1.81
CA VAL A 135 -20.63 -13.83 -2.05
C VAL A 135 -20.82 -14.87 -0.94
N GLY A 136 -20.35 -16.09 -1.16
CA GLY A 136 -20.37 -17.15 -0.15
C GLY A 136 -19.20 -17.05 0.83
N GLU A 137 -18.38 -18.10 0.87
CA GLU A 137 -17.24 -18.17 1.76
C GLU A 137 -16.07 -17.28 1.30
N ILE A 138 -15.44 -16.58 2.24
CA ILE A 138 -14.17 -15.89 2.02
C ILE A 138 -13.04 -16.79 2.55
N VAL A 139 -12.07 -17.11 1.69
CA VAL A 139 -10.91 -17.92 2.02
C VAL A 139 -9.67 -17.05 2.00
N VAL A 140 -9.03 -16.87 3.15
CA VAL A 140 -7.74 -16.15 3.23
C VAL A 140 -6.61 -17.11 2.87
N MET A 141 -5.75 -16.70 1.92
CA MET A 141 -4.58 -17.47 1.54
C MET A 141 -3.45 -16.54 1.06
N PRO A 142 -2.18 -17.02 1.06
CA PRO A 142 -1.06 -16.27 0.51
C PRO A 142 -1.35 -15.80 -0.92
N PHE A 143 -1.01 -14.54 -1.26
CA PHE A 143 -1.44 -13.94 -2.51
C PHE A 143 -0.94 -14.70 -3.75
N HIS A 144 0.26 -15.33 -3.69
CA HIS A 144 0.84 -16.13 -4.78
C HIS A 144 0.08 -17.46 -5.01
N GLU A 145 -0.72 -17.92 -4.05
CA GLU A 145 -1.55 -19.13 -4.17
C GLU A 145 -2.93 -18.85 -4.78
N ILE A 146 -3.39 -17.60 -4.80
CA ILE A 146 -4.75 -17.24 -5.22
C ILE A 146 -5.00 -17.60 -6.69
N MET A 147 -4.14 -17.16 -7.62
CA MET A 147 -4.32 -17.46 -9.05
C MET A 147 -4.27 -18.97 -9.34
N PRO A 148 -3.30 -19.75 -8.80
CA PRO A 148 -3.36 -21.21 -8.89
C PRO A 148 -4.65 -21.82 -8.33
N ALA A 149 -5.14 -21.35 -7.18
CA ALA A 149 -6.36 -21.87 -6.57
C ALA A 149 -7.60 -21.62 -7.42
N VAL A 150 -7.72 -20.44 -8.06
CA VAL A 150 -8.80 -20.13 -9.01
C VAL A 150 -8.68 -21.01 -10.25
N ARG A 151 -7.49 -21.09 -10.86
CA ARG A 151 -7.25 -21.94 -12.05
C ARG A 151 -7.64 -23.39 -11.81
N ASP A 152 -7.24 -23.94 -10.66
CA ASP A 152 -7.44 -25.34 -10.32
C ASP A 152 -8.84 -25.63 -9.77
N GLY A 153 -9.70 -24.61 -9.66
CA GLY A 153 -11.09 -24.75 -9.19
C GLY A 153 -11.26 -25.03 -7.70
N LYS A 154 -10.25 -24.72 -6.90
CA LYS A 154 -10.31 -24.81 -5.43
C LYS A 154 -11.18 -23.71 -4.82
N VAL A 155 -11.25 -22.56 -5.50
CA VAL A 155 -12.13 -21.43 -5.22
C VAL A 155 -12.75 -20.95 -6.54
N ASP A 156 -13.88 -20.25 -6.47
CA ASP A 156 -14.59 -19.78 -7.66
C ASP A 156 -13.98 -18.50 -8.23
N ALA A 157 -13.51 -17.61 -7.34
CA ALA A 157 -12.86 -16.35 -7.71
C ALA A 157 -11.69 -16.04 -6.77
N GLY A 158 -10.84 -15.11 -7.21
CA GLY A 158 -9.73 -14.62 -6.41
C GLY A 158 -9.57 -13.10 -6.52
N LEU A 159 -9.38 -12.46 -5.38
CA LEU A 159 -8.98 -11.05 -5.30
C LEU A 159 -7.47 -10.96 -5.35
N VAL A 160 -6.93 -10.36 -6.42
CA VAL A 160 -5.48 -10.27 -6.62
C VAL A 160 -4.98 -8.84 -6.58
N ILE A 161 -3.75 -8.70 -6.15
CA ILE A 161 -3.02 -7.44 -5.98
C ILE A 161 -1.64 -7.57 -6.65
N HIS A 162 -0.80 -6.52 -6.56
CA HIS A 162 0.59 -6.52 -7.00
C HIS A 162 0.74 -6.91 -8.48
N GLU A 163 1.77 -7.69 -8.80
CA GLU A 163 2.14 -8.13 -10.15
C GLU A 163 1.09 -9.03 -10.82
N ALA A 164 0.22 -9.66 -10.03
CA ALA A 164 -0.85 -10.51 -10.55
C ALA A 164 -1.75 -9.76 -11.55
N ARG A 165 -1.86 -8.43 -11.42
CA ARG A 165 -2.58 -7.56 -12.37
C ARG A 165 -2.01 -7.65 -13.80
N PHE A 166 -0.72 -7.92 -13.94
CA PHE A 166 -0.02 -7.99 -15.24
C PHE A 166 0.13 -9.41 -15.76
N THR A 167 -0.01 -10.42 -14.90
CA THR A 167 0.36 -11.82 -15.21
C THR A 167 -0.80 -12.81 -15.18
N TYR A 168 -2.01 -12.41 -14.77
CA TYR A 168 -3.16 -13.32 -14.59
C TYR A 168 -3.56 -14.07 -15.87
N GLN A 169 -3.35 -13.47 -17.06
CA GLN A 169 -3.65 -14.14 -18.34
C GLN A 169 -2.76 -15.36 -18.56
N ASN A 170 -1.55 -15.40 -17.98
CA ASN A 170 -0.65 -16.56 -18.07
C ASN A 170 -1.23 -17.78 -17.33
N TYR A 171 -2.19 -17.55 -16.43
CA TYR A 171 -2.94 -18.61 -15.73
C TYR A 171 -4.25 -18.99 -16.42
N GLY A 172 -4.55 -18.39 -17.59
CA GLY A 172 -5.83 -18.61 -18.30
C GLY A 172 -7.03 -18.03 -17.57
N LEU A 173 -6.82 -17.03 -16.70
CA LEU A 173 -7.88 -16.39 -15.92
C LEU A 173 -8.44 -15.15 -16.63
N HIS A 174 -9.66 -14.79 -16.25
CA HIS A 174 -10.39 -13.64 -16.76
C HIS A 174 -10.61 -12.60 -15.68
N LYS A 175 -10.44 -11.32 -16.03
CA LYS A 175 -10.83 -10.19 -15.17
C LYS A 175 -12.37 -10.11 -15.16
N LEU A 176 -12.96 -10.36 -13.99
CA LEU A 176 -14.39 -10.14 -13.77
C LEU A 176 -14.66 -8.68 -13.41
N ALA A 177 -13.87 -8.11 -12.52
CA ALA A 177 -14.00 -6.73 -12.09
C ALA A 177 -12.64 -6.12 -11.72
N ASP A 178 -12.56 -4.79 -11.84
CA ASP A 178 -11.43 -3.96 -11.40
C ASP A 178 -11.93 -3.02 -10.31
N MET A 179 -11.40 -3.17 -9.11
CA MET A 179 -11.83 -2.37 -7.95
C MET A 179 -11.47 -0.89 -8.11
N GLY A 180 -10.39 -0.57 -8.84
CA GLY A 180 -10.01 0.81 -9.15
C GLY A 180 -11.00 1.44 -10.13
N GLU A 181 -11.33 0.75 -11.20
CA GLU A 181 -12.31 1.20 -12.19
C GLU A 181 -13.69 1.44 -11.55
N HIS A 182 -14.14 0.53 -10.68
CA HIS A 182 -15.38 0.69 -9.94
C HIS A 182 -15.34 1.90 -9.00
N TRP A 183 -14.25 2.02 -8.22
CA TRP A 183 -14.07 3.13 -7.28
C TRP A 183 -14.06 4.48 -7.99
N GLU A 184 -13.26 4.61 -9.05
CA GLU A 184 -13.15 5.85 -9.82
C GLU A 184 -14.47 6.25 -10.50
N ASN A 185 -15.20 5.27 -11.06
CA ASN A 185 -16.49 5.51 -11.71
C ASN A 185 -17.57 5.93 -10.70
N THR A 186 -17.52 5.44 -9.47
CA THR A 186 -18.55 5.74 -8.45
C THR A 186 -18.25 7.00 -7.64
N THR A 187 -16.96 7.38 -7.51
CA THR A 187 -16.54 8.48 -6.63
C THR A 187 -15.87 9.63 -7.36
N GLY A 188 -15.32 9.42 -8.55
CA GLY A 188 -14.44 10.35 -9.25
C GLY A 188 -13.04 10.50 -8.62
N LEU A 189 -12.79 9.88 -7.48
CA LEU A 189 -11.55 9.98 -6.72
C LEU A 189 -10.53 8.92 -7.14
N PRO A 190 -9.21 9.19 -6.99
CA PRO A 190 -8.19 8.15 -7.15
C PRO A 190 -8.36 7.06 -6.10
N ILE A 191 -7.81 5.85 -6.37
CA ILE A 191 -7.94 4.71 -5.46
C ILE A 191 -6.80 4.69 -4.46
N PRO A 192 -7.07 4.76 -3.13
CA PRO A 192 -6.05 4.57 -2.10
C PRO A 192 -5.82 3.07 -1.86
N LEU A 193 -4.54 2.65 -1.79
CA LEU A 193 -4.15 1.25 -1.61
C LEU A 193 -3.28 1.04 -0.37
N GLY A 194 -2.11 1.68 -0.31
CA GLY A 194 -1.16 1.53 0.78
C GLY A 194 -0.60 2.86 1.27
N ALA A 195 -0.53 3.02 2.59
CA ALA A 195 -0.06 4.20 3.30
C ALA A 195 1.32 3.98 3.92
N ILE A 196 2.08 5.05 4.11
CA ILE A 196 3.19 5.07 5.06
C ILE A 196 2.70 5.69 6.35
N ILE A 197 2.93 5.01 7.47
CA ILE A 197 2.65 5.52 8.82
C ILE A 197 3.92 5.54 9.65
N ALA A 198 4.00 6.46 10.59
CA ALA A 198 5.11 6.53 11.54
C ALA A 198 4.59 6.81 12.96
N LYS A 199 5.28 6.28 13.98
CA LYS A 199 4.87 6.46 15.37
C LYS A 199 4.79 7.94 15.74
N ARG A 200 3.66 8.36 16.32
CA ARG A 200 3.49 9.73 16.84
C ARG A 200 4.50 10.08 17.92
N SER A 201 5.00 9.08 18.67
CA SER A 201 6.01 9.25 19.69
C SER A 201 7.38 9.74 19.19
N LEU A 202 7.63 9.70 17.87
CA LEU A 202 8.82 10.29 17.26
C LEU A 202 8.81 11.84 17.35
N GLY A 203 7.64 12.44 17.46
CA GLY A 203 7.45 13.89 17.52
C GLY A 203 7.42 14.55 16.14
N THR A 204 6.83 15.76 16.09
CA THR A 204 6.56 16.50 14.84
C THR A 204 7.81 16.75 14.01
N GLU A 205 8.92 17.14 14.64
CA GLU A 205 10.16 17.42 13.93
C GLU A 205 10.71 16.18 13.20
N ALA A 206 10.74 15.02 13.87
CA ALA A 206 11.20 13.77 13.27
C ALA A 206 10.24 13.28 12.18
N LEU A 207 8.93 13.42 12.37
CA LEU A 207 7.92 13.06 11.37
C LEU A 207 8.05 13.92 10.11
N THR A 208 8.27 15.24 10.27
CA THR A 208 8.47 16.15 9.14
C THR A 208 9.76 15.82 8.38
N LEU A 209 10.89 15.63 9.10
CA LEU A 209 12.14 15.22 8.50
C LEU A 209 12.01 13.91 7.73
N LEU A 210 11.31 12.92 8.29
CA LEU A 210 11.09 11.64 7.63
C LEU A 210 10.25 11.81 6.36
N ALA A 211 9.18 12.59 6.40
CA ALA A 211 8.34 12.84 5.22
C ALA A 211 9.14 13.54 4.11
N ASP A 212 9.94 14.54 4.44
CA ASP A 212 10.79 15.25 3.48
C ASP A 212 11.88 14.34 2.90
N SER A 213 12.44 13.46 3.74
CA SER A 213 13.43 12.47 3.31
C SER A 213 12.82 11.43 2.36
N ILE A 214 11.58 10.98 2.61
CA ILE A 214 10.86 10.07 1.70
C ILE A 214 10.59 10.76 0.36
N ARG A 215 10.12 12.02 0.36
CA ARG A 215 9.92 12.78 -0.89
C ARG A 215 11.22 12.91 -1.69
N THR A 216 12.31 13.23 -1.01
CA THR A 216 13.63 13.31 -1.64
C THR A 216 14.04 11.97 -2.26
N SER A 217 13.79 10.86 -1.57
CA SER A 217 14.04 9.52 -2.09
C SER A 217 13.21 9.20 -3.34
N VAL A 218 11.92 9.57 -3.34
CA VAL A 218 11.03 9.41 -4.51
C VAL A 218 11.58 10.19 -5.72
N HIS A 219 11.94 11.46 -5.51
CA HIS A 219 12.49 12.28 -6.60
C HIS A 219 13.83 11.74 -7.11
N ALA A 220 14.73 11.32 -6.22
CA ALA A 220 15.99 10.71 -6.62
C ALA A 220 15.79 9.44 -7.46
N ALA A 221 14.78 8.61 -7.11
CA ALA A 221 14.44 7.42 -7.90
C ALA A 221 13.86 7.76 -9.28
N TRP A 222 13.09 8.84 -9.41
CA TRP A 222 12.60 9.32 -10.71
C TRP A 222 13.70 9.93 -11.57
N ASP A 223 14.60 10.70 -10.96
CA ASP A 223 15.68 11.38 -11.68
C ASP A 223 16.72 10.37 -12.22
N GLU A 224 17.02 9.32 -11.45
CA GLU A 224 18.01 8.30 -11.79
C GLU A 224 17.47 6.87 -11.56
N PRO A 225 16.46 6.39 -12.33
CA PRO A 225 15.79 5.11 -12.07
C PRO A 225 16.74 3.91 -12.16
N GLU A 226 17.80 3.99 -12.97
CA GLU A 226 18.78 2.92 -13.10
C GLU A 226 19.60 2.69 -11.83
N VAL A 227 19.71 3.69 -10.95
CA VAL A 227 20.40 3.55 -9.65
C VAL A 227 19.61 2.66 -8.70
N SER A 228 18.28 2.73 -8.74
CA SER A 228 17.39 1.90 -7.90
C SER A 228 17.18 0.49 -8.47
N ARG A 229 17.40 0.26 -9.76
CA ARG A 229 17.13 -1.01 -10.44
C ARG A 229 17.78 -2.23 -9.78
N PRO A 230 19.08 -2.22 -9.39
CA PRO A 230 19.69 -3.37 -8.71
C PRO A 230 18.99 -3.73 -7.41
N TYR A 231 18.58 -2.74 -6.63
CA TYR A 231 17.87 -2.97 -5.37
C TYR A 231 16.47 -3.51 -5.60
N VAL A 232 15.73 -2.94 -6.55
CA VAL A 232 14.41 -3.44 -6.96
C VAL A 232 14.50 -4.91 -7.38
N MET A 233 15.40 -5.24 -8.31
CA MET A 233 15.52 -6.60 -8.85
C MET A 233 16.07 -7.62 -7.85
N ALA A 234 16.83 -7.17 -6.84
CA ALA A 234 17.32 -8.05 -5.78
C ALA A 234 16.21 -8.52 -4.82
N HIS A 235 15.09 -7.78 -4.75
CA HIS A 235 14.01 -8.03 -3.80
C HIS A 235 12.68 -8.37 -4.46
N ALA A 236 12.49 -8.05 -5.74
CA ALA A 236 11.26 -8.33 -6.47
C ALA A 236 10.94 -9.84 -6.47
N GLN A 237 9.70 -10.18 -6.18
CA GLN A 237 9.19 -11.55 -6.29
C GLN A 237 8.97 -11.96 -7.76
N GLU A 238 8.57 -10.99 -8.60
CA GLU A 238 8.51 -11.15 -10.05
C GLU A 238 9.89 -10.80 -10.66
N MET A 239 10.47 -11.77 -11.36
CA MET A 239 11.82 -11.66 -11.90
C MET A 239 11.89 -11.05 -13.30
N ASP A 240 10.76 -10.79 -13.96
CA ASP A 240 10.73 -10.12 -15.27
C ASP A 240 10.89 -8.60 -15.08
N PRO A 241 11.99 -7.99 -15.55
CA PRO A 241 12.23 -6.56 -15.42
C PRO A 241 11.14 -5.70 -16.06
N ALA A 242 10.50 -6.17 -17.14
CA ALA A 242 9.44 -5.43 -17.82
C ALA A 242 8.16 -5.37 -16.95
N VAL A 243 7.87 -6.43 -16.19
CA VAL A 243 6.75 -6.43 -15.21
C VAL A 243 7.08 -5.52 -14.03
N ALA A 244 8.32 -5.54 -13.53
CA ALA A 244 8.76 -4.63 -12.48
C ALA A 244 8.65 -3.15 -12.91
N ASP A 245 9.06 -2.82 -14.13
CA ASP A 245 8.94 -1.47 -14.69
C ASP A 245 7.47 -1.03 -14.86
N GLN A 246 6.59 -1.93 -15.31
CA GLN A 246 5.14 -1.67 -15.38
C GLN A 246 4.54 -1.45 -13.98
N HIS A 247 4.96 -2.23 -12.99
CA HIS A 247 4.53 -2.09 -11.61
C HIS A 247 4.94 -0.72 -11.05
N ILE A 248 6.21 -0.34 -11.20
CA ILE A 248 6.71 0.97 -10.77
C ILE A 248 5.91 2.09 -11.46
N GLY A 249 5.78 2.04 -12.79
CA GLY A 249 5.07 3.07 -13.57
C GLY A 249 3.59 3.22 -13.19
N LEU A 250 2.96 2.17 -12.66
CA LEU A 250 1.57 2.21 -12.24
C LEU A 250 1.38 2.73 -10.80
N TYR A 251 2.26 2.35 -9.88
CA TYR A 251 2.07 2.59 -8.44
C TYR A 251 2.91 3.74 -7.87
N VAL A 252 3.95 4.20 -8.58
CA VAL A 252 4.79 5.33 -8.16
C VAL A 252 4.47 6.55 -9.03
N ASN A 253 3.75 7.50 -8.48
CA ASN A 253 3.22 8.68 -9.18
C ASN A 253 3.22 9.91 -8.27
N GLU A 254 2.58 11.02 -8.71
CA GLU A 254 2.52 12.26 -7.94
C GLU A 254 2.00 12.08 -6.51
N PHE A 255 1.04 11.17 -6.29
CA PHE A 255 0.52 10.88 -4.95
C PHE A 255 1.55 10.17 -4.06
N THR A 256 2.54 9.50 -4.65
CA THR A 256 3.67 8.92 -3.91
C THR A 256 4.59 10.02 -3.37
N ALA A 257 4.86 11.07 -4.16
CA ALA A 257 5.62 12.22 -3.69
C ALA A 257 4.83 13.07 -2.68
N GLY A 258 3.50 13.15 -2.84
CA GLY A 258 2.64 13.88 -1.91
C GLY A 258 1.17 13.64 -2.15
N LEU A 259 0.43 13.30 -1.11
CA LEU A 259 -1.01 12.99 -1.21
C LEU A 259 -1.82 14.16 -1.79
N GLY A 260 -1.47 15.40 -1.48
CA GLY A 260 -2.24 16.56 -1.90
C GLY A 260 -3.71 16.50 -1.44
N GLU A 261 -4.52 17.49 -1.87
CA GLU A 261 -5.94 17.55 -1.50
C GLU A 261 -6.73 16.35 -2.02
N ASP A 262 -6.49 15.92 -3.27
CA ASP A 262 -7.20 14.81 -3.90
C ASP A 262 -6.87 13.46 -3.23
N GLY A 263 -5.61 13.25 -2.84
CA GLY A 263 -5.20 12.05 -2.12
C GLY A 263 -5.84 11.96 -0.73
N TYR A 264 -5.84 13.05 0.02
CA TYR A 264 -6.55 13.10 1.31
C TYR A 264 -8.07 12.93 1.14
N ALA A 265 -8.66 13.53 0.12
CA ALA A 265 -10.08 13.35 -0.19
C ALA A 265 -10.40 11.89 -0.51
N ALA A 266 -9.53 11.21 -1.26
CA ALA A 266 -9.67 9.79 -1.59
C ALA A 266 -9.61 8.90 -0.35
N VAL A 267 -8.63 9.12 0.53
CA VAL A 267 -8.48 8.35 1.79
C VAL A 267 -9.68 8.59 2.70
N ARG A 268 -10.08 9.85 2.90
CA ARG A 268 -11.24 10.21 3.72
C ARG A 268 -12.51 9.63 3.14
N GLY A 269 -12.70 9.72 1.82
CA GLY A 269 -13.86 9.16 1.11
C GLY A 269 -13.98 7.65 1.30
N LEU A 270 -12.88 6.91 1.14
CA LEU A 270 -12.85 5.45 1.34
C LEU A 270 -13.24 5.08 2.77
N LEU A 271 -12.57 5.67 3.76
CA LEU A 271 -12.76 5.28 5.15
C LEU A 271 -14.13 5.74 5.70
N THR A 272 -14.64 6.89 5.25
CA THR A 272 -15.99 7.35 5.59
C THR A 272 -17.07 6.41 5.03
N ARG A 273 -16.95 6.02 3.74
CA ARG A 273 -17.88 5.06 3.12
C ARG A 273 -17.81 3.70 3.82
N ALA A 274 -16.61 3.20 4.07
CA ALA A 274 -16.43 1.94 4.77
C ALA A 274 -16.99 1.95 6.20
N ALA A 275 -16.85 3.05 6.92
CA ALA A 275 -17.45 3.20 8.25
C ALA A 275 -18.99 3.27 8.21
N ALA A 276 -19.57 3.93 7.21
CA ALA A 276 -21.02 3.97 7.00
C ALA A 276 -21.60 2.58 6.75
N GLU A 277 -20.86 1.70 6.09
CA GLU A 277 -21.21 0.28 5.86
C GLU A 277 -20.86 -0.63 7.07
N GLY A 278 -20.30 -0.06 8.16
CA GLY A 278 -19.90 -0.84 9.35
C GLY A 278 -18.68 -1.76 9.09
N LEU A 279 -17.87 -1.46 8.09
CA LEU A 279 -16.72 -2.28 7.71
C LEU A 279 -15.44 -1.94 8.48
N VAL A 280 -15.33 -0.69 8.93
CA VAL A 280 -14.22 -0.17 9.75
C VAL A 280 -14.77 0.81 10.80
N PRO A 281 -14.04 1.10 11.89
CA PRO A 281 -14.40 2.16 12.81
C PRO A 281 -14.44 3.54 12.12
N PRO A 282 -15.31 4.47 12.55
CA PRO A 282 -15.31 5.83 12.05
C PRO A 282 -14.05 6.58 12.48
N LEU A 283 -13.52 7.44 11.60
CA LEU A 283 -12.43 8.34 11.92
C LEU A 283 -12.91 9.58 12.65
N GLY A 284 -12.10 10.08 13.59
CA GLY A 284 -12.23 11.43 14.11
C GLY A 284 -11.98 12.48 13.01
N PRO A 285 -12.46 13.73 13.20
CA PRO A 285 -12.35 14.79 12.20
C PRO A 285 -10.91 15.08 11.77
N ASP A 286 -9.97 15.06 12.72
CA ASP A 286 -8.57 15.43 12.52
C ASP A 286 -7.63 14.20 12.48
N ALA A 287 -8.19 12.99 12.38
CA ALA A 287 -7.41 11.74 12.50
C ALA A 287 -6.35 11.58 11.40
N LEU A 288 -6.58 12.17 10.22
CA LEU A 288 -5.67 12.12 9.08
C LEU A 288 -4.73 13.33 9.00
N ASP A 289 -4.84 14.29 9.92
CA ASP A 289 -4.00 15.48 9.88
C ASP A 289 -2.55 15.11 10.24
N PHE A 290 -1.65 15.59 9.41
CA PHE A 290 -0.23 15.44 9.65
C PHE A 290 0.22 16.43 10.72
N PRO A 291 0.95 15.98 11.76
CA PRO A 291 1.32 16.84 12.90
C PRO A 291 2.31 17.93 12.57
#